data_5202da1169a93de211958d71f60579ae
#
_entry.id   5202da1169a93de211958d71f60579ae
#
_cell.length_a   1.000
_cell.length_b   1.000
_cell.length_c   1.000
_cell.angle_alpha   90.00
_cell.angle_beta   90.00
_cell.angle_gamma   90.00
#
_symmetry.space_group_name_H-M   'P 1'
#
loop_
_entity.id
_entity.type
_entity.pdbx_description
1 polymer ?
#
loop_
_entity_poly.entity_id
_entity_poly.type
_entity_poly.pdbx_seq_one_letter_code
_entity_poly.pdbx_strand_id
1 'polypeptide(L)'
;MAEKKILKSKYSGEIELNGIKISCAVLEDGTRVLVNRSLANALGIKGGGAYWKKKKEEGTLLPEYLSAKYLEPYISDELRGIISKPIPYINSANNNSEGVPATLLADICDVYVKAAQGGAFADNQEVPQNAYKILLGFSKVGIVALVDEATGYQYDREKDELQKILKAYIAEDLLPWQKRFPDIYYKELFRLNGWDF
;
A
#
# COMPACT_ATOMS: atom_id res chain seq x y z
N MET A 1 -27.80 20.89 12.08
CA MET A 1 -26.69 19.98 11.64
C MET A 1 -25.42 20.78 11.74
N ALA A 2 -24.46 20.36 12.55
CA ALA A 2 -23.18 21.07 12.62
C ALA A 2 -22.47 20.94 11.27
N GLU A 3 -22.11 22.05 10.63
CA GLU A 3 -21.25 22.05 9.46
C GLU A 3 -19.93 21.34 9.82
N LYS A 4 -19.65 20.23 9.15
CA LYS A 4 -18.43 19.48 9.36
C LYS A 4 -17.26 20.32 8.83
N LYS A 5 -16.53 20.98 9.72
CA LYS A 5 -15.38 21.82 9.36
C LYS A 5 -14.40 20.97 8.51
N ILE A 6 -14.10 21.44 7.29
CA ILE A 6 -13.11 20.80 6.44
C ILE A 6 -11.72 21.05 7.04
N LEU A 7 -11.02 19.98 7.37
CA LEU A 7 -9.68 20.03 7.96
C LEU A 7 -8.64 20.45 6.91
N LYS A 8 -7.55 21.08 7.35
CA LYS A 8 -6.42 21.40 6.48
C LYS A 8 -5.27 20.42 6.74
N SER A 9 -4.45 20.18 5.71
CA SER A 9 -3.20 19.47 5.88
C SER A 9 -2.21 20.33 6.66
N LYS A 10 -1.73 19.81 7.77
CA LYS A 10 -0.66 20.43 8.56
C LYS A 10 0.72 20.05 8.00
N TYR A 11 0.85 18.81 7.56
CA TYR A 11 2.05 18.29 6.90
C TYR A 11 1.66 17.52 5.65
N SER A 12 2.45 17.62 4.60
CA SER A 12 2.27 16.88 3.35
C SER A 12 3.59 16.28 2.91
N GLY A 13 3.53 15.11 2.28
CA GLY A 13 4.70 14.40 1.81
C GLY A 13 4.34 13.28 0.84
N GLU A 14 5.34 12.48 0.50
CA GLU A 14 5.20 11.33 -0.37
C GLU A 14 5.92 10.14 0.25
N ILE A 15 5.29 8.98 0.22
CA ILE A 15 5.90 7.69 0.52
C ILE A 15 6.25 7.07 -0.83
N GLU A 16 7.50 6.70 -1.02
CA GLU A 16 7.94 6.07 -2.26
C GLU A 16 7.96 4.55 -2.14
N LEU A 17 7.19 3.89 -3.00
CA LEU A 17 7.07 2.44 -3.10
C LEU A 17 7.35 2.01 -4.54
N ASN A 18 8.38 1.23 -4.79
CA ASN A 18 8.71 0.74 -6.14
C ASN A 18 8.86 1.84 -7.20
N GLY A 19 9.43 2.99 -6.85
CA GLY A 19 9.48 4.14 -7.74
C GLY A 19 8.15 4.86 -7.95
N ILE A 20 7.09 4.39 -7.29
CA ILE A 20 5.77 5.02 -7.30
C ILE A 20 5.61 5.84 -6.02
N LYS A 21 5.16 7.06 -6.17
CA LYS A 21 4.96 7.98 -5.05
C LYS A 21 3.50 7.94 -4.61
N ILE A 22 3.30 7.65 -3.32
CA ILE A 22 1.99 7.74 -2.66
C ILE A 22 1.94 9.06 -1.91
N SER A 23 1.14 9.98 -2.36
CA SER A 23 0.94 11.25 -1.68
C SER A 23 0.20 11.04 -0.36
N CYS A 24 0.71 11.66 0.71
CA CYS A 24 0.16 11.55 2.06
C CYS A 24 0.11 12.91 2.75
N ALA A 25 -0.74 13.01 3.76
CA ALA A 25 -0.82 14.19 4.60
C ALA A 25 -1.15 13.83 6.06
N VAL A 26 -0.75 14.70 6.97
CA VAL A 26 -1.23 14.73 8.35
C VAL A 26 -2.09 15.96 8.49
N LEU A 27 -3.35 15.78 8.90
CA LEU A 27 -4.32 16.85 9.06
C LEU A 27 -4.12 17.56 10.40
N GLU A 28 -4.81 18.71 10.59
CA GLU A 28 -4.72 19.54 11.79
C GLU A 28 -5.06 18.79 13.09
N ASP A 29 -5.93 17.78 13.01
CA ASP A 29 -6.35 16.92 14.13
C ASP A 29 -5.43 15.70 14.34
N GLY A 30 -4.34 15.58 13.57
CA GLY A 30 -3.42 14.45 13.62
C GLY A 30 -3.83 13.25 12.75
N THR A 31 -4.96 13.31 12.05
CA THR A 31 -5.40 12.25 11.13
C THR A 31 -4.40 12.11 9.98
N ARG A 32 -3.94 10.90 9.75
CA ARG A 32 -3.02 10.55 8.65
C ARG A 32 -3.81 10.01 7.47
N VAL A 33 -3.65 10.63 6.31
CA VAL A 33 -4.39 10.27 5.09
C VAL A 33 -3.46 9.96 3.92
N LEU A 34 -3.90 9.03 3.07
CA LEU A 34 -3.30 8.73 1.78
C LEU A 34 -4.26 9.18 0.68
N VAL A 35 -3.71 9.70 -0.41
CA VAL A 35 -4.50 10.17 -1.56
C VAL A 35 -4.93 8.97 -2.40
N ASN A 36 -6.23 8.77 -2.59
CA ASN A 36 -6.81 7.63 -3.31
C ASN A 36 -6.19 7.37 -4.68
N ARG A 37 -5.94 8.41 -5.45
CA ARG A 37 -5.38 8.30 -6.80
C ARG A 37 -3.97 7.70 -6.80
N SER A 38 -3.14 8.07 -5.83
CA SER A 38 -1.79 7.55 -5.73
C SER A 38 -1.75 6.10 -5.24
N LEU A 39 -2.73 5.65 -4.46
CA LEU A 39 -2.90 4.26 -4.05
C LEU A 39 -3.17 3.32 -5.24
N ALA A 40 -4.07 3.70 -6.15
CA ALA A 40 -4.34 2.92 -7.34
C ALA A 40 -3.05 2.67 -8.16
N ASN A 41 -2.26 3.73 -8.35
CA ASN A 41 -0.99 3.64 -9.06
C ASN A 41 0.02 2.72 -8.35
N ALA A 42 0.12 2.79 -7.01
CA ALA A 42 1.04 1.96 -6.22
C ALA A 42 0.70 0.47 -6.28
N LEU A 43 -0.57 0.12 -6.41
CA LEU A 43 -1.04 -1.24 -6.62
C LEU A 43 -0.87 -1.73 -8.07
N GLY A 44 -0.42 -0.85 -8.99
CA GLY A 44 -0.30 -1.17 -10.41
C GLY A 44 -1.64 -1.17 -11.16
N ILE A 45 -2.67 -0.55 -10.58
CA ILE A 45 -4.00 -0.50 -11.18
C ILE A 45 -4.11 0.75 -12.05
N LYS A 46 -4.26 0.53 -13.34
CA LYS A 46 -4.48 1.61 -14.32
C LYS A 46 -5.97 1.90 -14.39
N GLY A 47 -6.35 3.13 -14.04
CA GLY A 47 -7.72 3.60 -14.11
C GLY A 47 -8.34 3.44 -15.49
N GLY A 48 -9.53 2.85 -15.55
CA GLY A 48 -10.28 2.65 -16.80
C GLY A 48 -11.46 3.61 -16.92
N GLY A 49 -11.71 4.08 -18.15
CA GLY A 49 -12.86 4.94 -18.46
C GLY A 49 -14.22 4.35 -18.05
N ALA A 50 -14.32 3.01 -18.03
CA ALA A 50 -15.51 2.30 -17.60
C ALA A 50 -15.86 2.55 -16.11
N TYR A 51 -14.86 2.63 -15.22
CA TYR A 51 -15.09 2.96 -13.81
C TYR A 51 -15.66 4.37 -13.64
N TRP A 52 -15.09 5.36 -14.30
CA TRP A 52 -15.55 6.74 -14.20
C TRP A 52 -16.97 6.92 -14.76
N LYS A 53 -17.32 6.18 -15.83
CA LYS A 53 -18.67 6.16 -16.37
C LYS A 53 -19.64 5.57 -15.35
N LYS A 54 -19.33 4.42 -14.78
CA LYS A 54 -20.14 3.75 -13.77
C LYS A 54 -20.29 4.58 -12.49
N LYS A 55 -19.23 5.23 -12.03
CA LYS A 55 -19.25 6.15 -10.88
C LYS A 55 -20.20 7.33 -11.11
N LYS A 56 -20.27 7.84 -12.33
CA LYS A 56 -21.15 8.94 -12.71
C LYS A 56 -22.62 8.52 -12.79
N GLU A 57 -22.88 7.28 -13.24
CA GLU A 57 -24.23 6.74 -13.43
C GLU A 57 -24.85 6.18 -12.13
N GLU A 58 -24.06 5.49 -11.31
CA GLU A 58 -24.53 4.71 -10.15
C GLU A 58 -24.18 5.34 -8.80
N GLY A 59 -23.45 6.47 -8.78
CA GLY A 59 -23.04 7.13 -7.52
C GLY A 59 -22.14 6.28 -6.65
N THR A 60 -21.26 5.53 -7.18
CA THR A 60 -20.57 4.41 -6.57
C THR A 60 -19.61 4.76 -5.45
N LEU A 61 -19.62 4.00 -4.63
CA LEU A 61 -19.29 3.74 -3.30
C LEU A 61 -17.83 3.29 -3.04
N LEU A 62 -17.23 2.48 -3.89
CA LEU A 62 -15.86 2.01 -3.69
C LEU A 62 -14.89 2.71 -4.64
N PRO A 63 -13.65 2.98 -4.18
CA PRO A 63 -12.58 3.43 -5.07
C PRO A 63 -12.33 2.42 -6.18
N GLU A 64 -11.77 2.91 -7.30
CA GLU A 64 -11.50 2.11 -8.49
C GLU A 64 -10.73 0.82 -8.19
N TYR A 65 -9.73 0.90 -7.33
CA TYR A 65 -8.89 -0.24 -6.95
C TYR A 65 -9.59 -1.32 -6.12
N LEU A 66 -10.80 -1.08 -5.63
CA LEU A 66 -11.63 -2.08 -4.94
C LEU A 66 -12.98 -2.35 -5.64
N SER A 67 -13.20 -1.81 -6.83
CA SER A 67 -14.50 -1.87 -7.52
C SER A 67 -14.72 -3.14 -8.33
N ALA A 68 -13.73 -4.00 -8.46
CA ALA A 68 -13.84 -5.23 -9.23
C ALA A 68 -14.70 -6.27 -8.50
N LYS A 69 -15.67 -6.86 -9.20
CA LYS A 69 -16.64 -7.82 -8.61
C LYS A 69 -15.97 -9.02 -7.92
N TYR A 70 -14.84 -9.50 -8.43
CA TYR A 70 -14.13 -10.64 -7.85
C TYR A 70 -13.47 -10.30 -6.50
N LEU A 71 -13.35 -9.02 -6.14
CA LEU A 71 -12.85 -8.58 -4.83
C LEU A 71 -13.96 -8.51 -3.77
N GLU A 72 -15.22 -8.41 -4.17
CA GLU A 72 -16.37 -8.21 -3.26
C GLU A 72 -16.40 -9.21 -2.09
N PRO A 73 -16.16 -10.53 -2.27
CA PRO A 73 -16.21 -11.50 -1.18
C PRO A 73 -15.10 -11.29 -0.12
N TYR A 74 -14.05 -10.53 -0.45
CA TYR A 74 -12.87 -10.32 0.41
C TYR A 74 -12.88 -8.96 1.08
N ILE A 75 -13.83 -8.08 0.76
CA ILE A 75 -13.97 -6.75 1.35
C ILE A 75 -14.92 -6.84 2.54
N SER A 76 -14.38 -6.63 3.76
CA SER A 76 -15.20 -6.60 4.97
C SER A 76 -16.18 -5.42 4.96
N ASP A 77 -17.30 -5.55 5.67
CA ASP A 77 -18.28 -4.46 5.82
C ASP A 77 -17.68 -3.24 6.50
N GLU A 78 -16.75 -3.45 7.43
CA GLU A 78 -16.01 -2.38 8.10
C GLU A 78 -15.15 -1.59 7.11
N LEU A 79 -14.31 -2.28 6.32
CA LEU A 79 -13.49 -1.65 5.29
C LEU A 79 -14.37 -0.92 4.28
N ARG A 80 -15.45 -1.54 3.82
CA ARG A 80 -16.42 -0.94 2.90
C ARG A 80 -17.03 0.34 3.49
N GLY A 81 -17.43 0.32 4.76
CA GLY A 81 -18.01 1.45 5.46
C GLY A 81 -17.07 2.65 5.57
N ILE A 82 -15.79 2.41 5.81
CA ILE A 82 -14.78 3.48 5.96
C ILE A 82 -14.37 4.02 4.59
N ILE A 83 -14.04 3.14 3.65
CA ILE A 83 -13.47 3.55 2.36
C ILE A 83 -14.49 4.21 1.42
N SER A 84 -15.78 3.94 1.62
CA SER A 84 -16.85 4.60 0.88
C SER A 84 -17.09 6.06 1.31
N LYS A 85 -16.47 6.50 2.40
CA LYS A 85 -16.56 7.85 2.95
C LYS A 85 -15.19 8.49 3.03
N PRO A 86 -14.59 8.89 1.90
CA PRO A 86 -13.29 9.54 1.91
C PRO A 86 -13.31 10.80 2.78
N ILE A 87 -12.18 11.13 3.38
CA ILE A 87 -12.01 12.29 4.23
C ILE A 87 -11.72 13.49 3.34
N PRO A 88 -12.64 14.49 3.24
CA PRO A 88 -12.37 15.71 2.53
C PRO A 88 -11.44 16.60 3.34
N TYR A 89 -10.43 17.17 2.70
CA TYR A 89 -9.51 18.08 3.35
C TYR A 89 -8.97 19.13 2.35
N ILE A 90 -8.40 20.21 2.87
CA ILE A 90 -7.67 21.20 2.05
C ILE A 90 -6.18 20.86 2.09
N ASN A 91 -5.61 20.63 0.93
CA ASN A 91 -4.18 20.27 0.81
C ASN A 91 -3.27 21.50 0.96
N SER A 92 -1.95 21.28 0.96
CA SER A 92 -0.93 22.34 1.11
C SER A 92 -0.95 23.39 0.00
N ALA A 93 -1.50 23.07 -1.17
CA ALA A 93 -1.70 24.00 -2.27
C ALA A 93 -3.06 24.75 -2.19
N ASN A 94 -3.75 24.65 -1.06
CA ASN A 94 -5.08 25.25 -0.81
C ASN A 94 -6.19 24.75 -1.73
N ASN A 95 -6.06 23.52 -2.27
CA ASN A 95 -7.07 22.86 -3.09
C ASN A 95 -7.85 21.83 -2.28
N ASN A 96 -9.12 21.62 -2.66
CA ASN A 96 -9.91 20.51 -2.13
C ASN A 96 -9.31 19.17 -2.56
N SER A 97 -9.14 18.28 -1.61
CA SER A 97 -8.58 16.95 -1.79
C SER A 97 -9.36 15.92 -0.96
N GLU A 98 -9.26 14.65 -1.35
CA GLU A 98 -9.87 13.55 -0.64
C GLU A 98 -8.81 12.48 -0.38
N GLY A 99 -8.83 11.92 0.81
CA GLY A 99 -7.94 10.85 1.22
C GLY A 99 -8.67 9.77 2.00
N VAL A 100 -7.99 8.66 2.18
CA VAL A 100 -8.42 7.58 3.09
C VAL A 100 -7.47 7.51 4.28
N PRO A 101 -7.91 7.03 5.45
CA PRO A 101 -7.01 6.79 6.58
C PRO A 101 -5.81 5.94 6.15
N ALA A 102 -4.61 6.34 6.53
CA ALA A 102 -3.38 5.67 6.09
C ALA A 102 -3.31 4.19 6.52
N THR A 103 -3.93 3.85 7.64
CA THR A 103 -4.02 2.48 8.16
C THR A 103 -4.75 1.52 7.22
N LEU A 104 -5.68 2.03 6.39
CA LEU A 104 -6.43 1.19 5.44
C LEU A 104 -5.56 0.60 4.32
N LEU A 105 -4.33 1.09 4.14
CA LEU A 105 -3.44 0.51 3.14
C LEU A 105 -3.16 -0.96 3.41
N ALA A 106 -3.00 -1.36 4.67
CA ALA A 106 -2.81 -2.75 5.05
C ALA A 106 -4.05 -3.59 4.73
N ASP A 107 -5.24 -3.10 5.06
CA ASP A 107 -6.51 -3.80 4.79
C ASP A 107 -6.77 -3.93 3.28
N ILE A 108 -6.46 -2.89 2.51
CA ILE A 108 -6.56 -2.90 1.04
C ILE A 108 -5.62 -3.97 0.46
N CYS A 109 -4.37 -4.03 0.91
CA CYS A 109 -3.42 -5.05 0.46
C CYS A 109 -3.89 -6.47 0.83
N ASP A 110 -4.44 -6.66 2.02
CA ASP A 110 -4.96 -7.94 2.50
C ASP A 110 -6.11 -8.47 1.63
N VAL A 111 -6.99 -7.58 1.15
CA VAL A 111 -8.06 -7.94 0.18
C VAL A 111 -7.46 -8.61 -1.06
N TYR A 112 -6.40 -8.05 -1.64
CA TYR A 112 -5.77 -8.62 -2.83
C TYR A 112 -5.06 -9.94 -2.54
N VAL A 113 -4.40 -10.06 -1.39
CA VAL A 113 -3.74 -11.30 -0.98
C VAL A 113 -4.76 -12.42 -0.78
N LYS A 114 -5.85 -12.15 -0.07
CA LYS A 114 -6.93 -13.11 0.14
C LYS A 114 -7.64 -13.51 -1.16
N ALA A 115 -7.89 -12.54 -2.04
CA ALA A 115 -8.49 -12.81 -3.35
C ALA A 115 -7.58 -13.72 -4.21
N ALA A 116 -6.26 -13.53 -4.16
CA ALA A 116 -5.33 -14.40 -4.85
C ALA A 116 -5.31 -15.82 -4.27
N GLN A 117 -5.34 -15.96 -2.95
CA GLN A 117 -5.46 -17.25 -2.27
C GLN A 117 -6.76 -17.96 -2.64
N GLY A 118 -7.85 -17.22 -2.86
CA GLY A 118 -9.14 -17.74 -3.35
C GLY A 118 -9.18 -18.00 -4.85
N GLY A 119 -8.07 -17.85 -5.59
CA GLY A 119 -7.97 -18.14 -7.02
C GLY A 119 -8.46 -17.04 -7.96
N ALA A 120 -8.78 -15.85 -7.44
CA ALA A 120 -9.31 -14.74 -8.25
C ALA A 120 -8.30 -14.18 -9.28
N PHE A 121 -7.02 -14.47 -9.14
CA PHE A 121 -5.93 -13.98 -9.99
C PHE A 121 -5.14 -15.13 -10.66
N ALA A 122 -5.82 -16.19 -11.10
CA ALA A 122 -5.16 -17.38 -11.68
C ALA A 122 -4.19 -17.02 -12.81
N ASP A 123 -4.56 -16.07 -13.68
CA ASP A 123 -3.80 -15.70 -14.88
C ASP A 123 -2.91 -14.44 -14.68
N ASN A 124 -3.07 -13.69 -13.60
CA ASN A 124 -2.31 -12.47 -13.35
C ASN A 124 -2.03 -12.25 -11.87
N GLN A 125 -0.83 -12.60 -11.44
CA GLN A 125 -0.37 -12.49 -10.05
C GLN A 125 0.34 -11.16 -9.73
N GLU A 126 0.49 -10.24 -10.69
CA GLU A 126 1.28 -9.02 -10.49
C GLU A 126 0.69 -8.12 -9.38
N VAL A 127 -0.61 -7.84 -9.44
CA VAL A 127 -1.27 -6.95 -8.47
C VAL A 127 -1.26 -7.54 -7.05
N PRO A 128 -1.66 -8.80 -6.81
CA PRO A 128 -1.58 -9.38 -5.47
C PRO A 128 -0.15 -9.55 -4.95
N GLN A 129 0.83 -9.81 -5.82
CA GLN A 129 2.24 -9.83 -5.42
C GLN A 129 2.72 -8.44 -4.98
N ASN A 130 2.36 -7.40 -5.70
CA ASN A 130 2.66 -6.03 -5.30
C ASN A 130 2.00 -5.67 -3.97
N ALA A 131 0.74 -6.04 -3.77
CA ALA A 131 0.03 -5.83 -2.51
C ALA A 131 0.73 -6.55 -1.34
N TYR A 132 1.13 -7.81 -1.53
CA TYR A 132 1.87 -8.57 -0.52
C TYR A 132 3.22 -7.93 -0.17
N LYS A 133 3.99 -7.48 -1.17
CA LYS A 133 5.28 -6.80 -0.97
C LYS A 133 5.12 -5.50 -0.19
N ILE A 134 4.10 -4.72 -0.53
CA ILE A 134 3.76 -3.49 0.19
C ILE A 134 3.46 -3.82 1.66
N LEU A 135 2.59 -4.79 1.92
CA LEU A 135 2.20 -5.21 3.26
C LEU A 135 3.43 -5.66 4.08
N LEU A 136 4.27 -6.52 3.51
CA LEU A 136 5.47 -7.02 4.16
C LEU A 136 6.49 -5.90 4.42
N GLY A 137 6.71 -5.01 3.46
CA GLY A 137 7.61 -3.85 3.61
C GLY A 137 7.18 -2.94 4.75
N PHE A 138 5.90 -2.59 4.82
CA PHE A 138 5.38 -1.78 5.93
C PHE A 138 5.43 -2.49 7.28
N SER A 139 5.19 -3.80 7.32
CA SER A 139 5.33 -4.57 8.56
C SER A 139 6.76 -4.51 9.11
N LYS A 140 7.77 -4.68 8.25
CA LYS A 140 9.19 -4.59 8.63
C LYS A 140 9.55 -3.19 9.13
N VAL A 141 9.16 -2.16 8.39
CA VAL A 141 9.40 -0.76 8.78
C VAL A 141 8.67 -0.41 10.08
N GLY A 142 7.46 -0.92 10.26
CA GLY A 142 6.70 -0.72 11.50
C GLY A 142 7.40 -1.28 12.73
N ILE A 143 7.99 -2.48 12.62
CA ILE A 143 8.78 -3.07 13.71
C ILE A 143 10.00 -2.20 14.03
N VAL A 144 10.74 -1.74 13.03
CA VAL A 144 11.90 -0.85 13.23
C VAL A 144 11.45 0.45 13.91
N ALA A 145 10.37 1.07 13.43
CA ALA A 145 9.86 2.31 14.02
C ALA A 145 9.45 2.15 15.49
N LEU A 146 8.81 1.01 15.84
CA LEU A 146 8.43 0.71 17.23
C LEU A 146 9.65 0.48 18.13
N VAL A 147 10.69 -0.18 17.63
CA VAL A 147 11.95 -0.34 18.36
C VAL A 147 12.62 1.01 18.59
N ASP A 148 12.68 1.86 17.56
CA ASP A 148 13.27 3.19 17.65
C ASP A 148 12.52 4.07 18.66
N GLU A 149 11.18 3.97 18.68
CA GLU A 149 10.35 4.68 19.64
C GLU A 149 10.62 4.19 21.08
N ALA A 150 10.61 2.86 21.28
CA ALA A 150 10.81 2.25 22.60
C ALA A 150 12.21 2.52 23.18
N THR A 151 13.23 2.67 22.32
CA THR A 151 14.62 2.95 22.72
C THR A 151 14.96 4.43 22.76
N GLY A 152 14.13 5.28 22.19
CA GLY A 152 14.42 6.72 21.99
C GLY A 152 15.27 7.01 20.78
N TYR A 153 15.74 6.00 20.04
CA TYR A 153 16.59 6.17 18.84
C TYR A 153 15.93 7.00 17.75
N GLN A 154 14.60 7.10 17.73
CA GLN A 154 13.85 7.96 16.80
C GLN A 154 14.32 9.42 16.76
N TYR A 155 14.94 9.94 17.84
CA TYR A 155 15.44 11.32 17.92
C TYR A 155 16.83 11.49 17.30
N ASP A 156 17.61 10.39 17.22
CA ASP A 156 18.96 10.36 16.66
C ASP A 156 18.98 9.83 15.21
N ARG A 157 17.89 9.17 14.80
CA ARG A 157 17.74 8.60 13.47
C ARG A 157 17.74 9.68 12.39
N GLU A 158 18.41 9.40 11.26
CA GLU A 158 18.34 10.24 10.08
C GLU A 158 16.90 10.43 9.58
N LYS A 159 16.61 11.62 9.08
CA LYS A 159 15.25 12.03 8.70
C LYS A 159 14.53 11.04 7.77
N ASP A 160 15.23 10.45 6.80
CA ASP A 160 14.64 9.61 5.76
C ASP A 160 15.02 8.13 5.90
N GLU A 161 15.52 7.71 7.07
CA GLU A 161 16.03 6.35 7.28
C GLU A 161 14.94 5.28 7.10
N LEU A 162 13.75 5.47 7.67
CA LEU A 162 12.63 4.52 7.48
C LEU A 162 12.23 4.39 6.00
N GLN A 163 12.32 5.47 5.23
CA GLN A 163 12.04 5.42 3.80
C GLN A 163 13.15 4.65 3.04
N LYS A 164 14.41 4.80 3.43
CA LYS A 164 15.54 4.03 2.87
C LYS A 164 15.38 2.54 3.17
N ILE A 165 15.01 2.20 4.41
CA ILE A 165 14.73 0.81 4.83
C ILE A 165 13.57 0.22 4.02
N LEU A 166 12.47 0.94 3.88
CA LEU A 166 11.32 0.51 3.10
C LEU A 166 11.70 0.23 1.64
N LYS A 167 12.44 1.15 1.00
CA LYS A 167 12.92 0.97 -0.37
C LYS A 167 13.80 -0.25 -0.52
N ALA A 168 14.71 -0.50 0.42
CA ALA A 168 15.61 -1.64 0.39
C ALA A 168 14.82 -2.97 0.42
N TYR A 169 13.84 -3.11 1.32
CA TYR A 169 13.02 -4.33 1.40
C TYR A 169 12.18 -4.56 0.15
N ILE A 170 11.58 -3.52 -0.41
CA ILE A 170 10.77 -3.64 -1.62
C ILE A 170 11.65 -3.94 -2.84
N ALA A 171 12.84 -3.34 -2.94
CA ALA A 171 13.78 -3.58 -4.02
C ALA A 171 14.37 -5.01 -3.99
N GLU A 172 14.69 -5.54 -2.80
CA GLU A 172 15.17 -6.91 -2.66
C GLU A 172 14.15 -7.94 -3.18
N ASP A 173 12.86 -7.71 -2.94
CA ASP A 173 11.80 -8.59 -3.44
C ASP A 173 11.55 -8.46 -4.94
N LEU A 174 12.02 -7.37 -5.57
CA LEU A 174 11.91 -7.16 -7.02
C LEU A 174 13.07 -7.74 -7.81
N LEU A 175 14.20 -7.99 -7.16
CA LEU A 175 15.31 -8.68 -7.81
C LEU A 175 14.86 -10.10 -8.14
N PRO A 176 14.91 -10.53 -9.42
CA PRO A 176 14.74 -11.94 -9.74
C PRO A 176 15.72 -12.72 -8.88
N TRP A 177 15.28 -13.86 -8.40
CA TRP A 177 16.00 -14.78 -7.51
C TRP A 177 17.52 -14.76 -7.77
N GLN A 178 18.21 -13.81 -7.20
CA GLN A 178 19.66 -13.82 -7.21
C GLN A 178 20.07 -14.91 -6.22
N LYS A 179 20.83 -15.87 -6.70
CA LYS A 179 21.42 -16.92 -5.88
C LYS A 179 22.07 -16.24 -4.65
N ARG A 180 21.46 -16.40 -3.47
CA ARG A 180 21.95 -15.79 -2.21
C ARG A 180 23.28 -16.40 -1.75
N PHE A 181 23.63 -17.53 -2.33
CA PHE A 181 24.86 -18.26 -2.01
C PHE A 181 25.68 -18.44 -3.28
N PRO A 182 27.02 -18.62 -3.16
CA PRO A 182 27.87 -18.96 -4.28
C PRO A 182 27.39 -20.23 -5.00
N ASP A 183 27.64 -20.33 -6.30
CA ASP A 183 27.22 -21.48 -7.11
C ASP A 183 27.69 -22.82 -6.54
N ILE A 184 28.83 -22.83 -5.88
CA ILE A 184 29.35 -24.02 -5.21
C ILE A 184 28.42 -24.57 -4.12
N TYR A 185 27.72 -23.69 -3.41
CA TYR A 185 26.73 -24.08 -2.41
C TYR A 185 25.55 -24.82 -3.05
N TYR A 186 25.02 -24.27 -4.15
CA TYR A 186 23.89 -24.91 -4.85
C TYR A 186 24.31 -26.23 -5.49
N LYS A 187 25.49 -26.30 -6.09
CA LYS A 187 26.05 -27.57 -6.62
C LYS A 187 26.16 -28.65 -5.55
N GLU A 188 26.64 -28.28 -4.37
CA GLU A 188 26.78 -29.22 -3.27
C GLU A 188 25.41 -29.64 -2.70
N LEU A 189 24.44 -28.70 -2.62
CA LEU A 189 23.08 -29.00 -2.21
C LEU A 189 22.40 -29.98 -3.17
N PHE A 190 22.56 -29.77 -4.49
CA PHE A 190 22.02 -30.66 -5.53
C PHE A 190 22.68 -32.02 -5.46
N ARG A 191 24.02 -32.06 -5.33
CA ARG A 191 24.79 -33.32 -5.16
C ARG A 191 24.32 -34.13 -3.94
N LEU A 192 24.11 -33.48 -2.79
CA LEU A 192 23.68 -34.17 -1.55
C LEU A 192 22.25 -34.72 -1.64
N ASN A 193 21.38 -34.08 -2.45
CA ASN A 193 20.01 -34.54 -2.66
C ASN A 193 19.84 -35.43 -3.90
N GLY A 194 20.93 -35.74 -4.63
CA GLY A 194 20.87 -36.56 -5.83
C GLY A 194 20.12 -35.89 -6.99
N TRP A 195 20.10 -34.56 -7.05
CA TRP A 195 19.46 -33.78 -8.12
C TRP A 195 20.51 -33.35 -9.15
N ASP A 196 20.07 -33.23 -10.42
CA ASP A 196 20.90 -32.63 -11.48
C ASP A 196 20.87 -31.10 -11.35
N PHE A 197 22.07 -30.46 -11.54
CA PHE A 197 22.25 -29.01 -11.41
C PHE A 197 22.09 -28.29 -12.74
#